data_f63210cc0f913f77d8051cd7d6a1669d
#
_entry.id   f63210cc0f913f77d8051cd7d6a1669d
#
_cell.length_a   1.000
_cell.length_b   1.000
_cell.length_c   1.000
_cell.angle_alpha   90.00
_cell.angle_beta   90.00
_cell.angle_gamma   90.00
#
_symmetry.space_group_name_H-M   'P 1'
#
loop_
_entity.id
_entity.type
_entity.pdbx_description
1 polymer ?
#
loop_
_entity_poly.entity_id
_entity_poly.type
_entity_poly.pdbx_seq_one_letter_code
_entity_poly.pdbx_strand_id
1 'polypeptide(L)'
;MRRAALITALCGVALVALTWAAIATARALPASLPRHLLVYLAAGLAWLVASLVILRLPASRAQLIIIAVVAVALRVPAWLAPPAHSDDVYRYAWDGRVQRAGINPYRFPPDAPELAALRDDGWARINNRSLPTIYPPLAEAAFAAAPSLTAWKVMVALGDLGVALLLYMGLAERRRVLLWAWSPLVVMELGMNAHVDALGVALLVAGLLAWQRGRSTAAGALVAAAAAVKLLPVVALAGMRRRKAIVAAAIVAVALALPYAAAGPRMSGSLGEYSRRWRVNDGAFAVLYATAERLVAHTRFAARYDMADSPRLARFVSGRDRDTLFPDEVASFVARVWAGAIFLAVVAWAMWRRAPAARLTEAAIGAFVLLTPALHPWYVVWLLPLVAVGGSPAWLVLATLVPLGYRPLDGWLAGGTWHDPVWTRALEHGLTLVALAIDRWQASGIIVKFGETEPRRWRWS
;
A
#
# COMPACT_ATOMS: atom_id res chain seq x y z
N MET A 1 27.57 -4.74 24.86
CA MET A 1 26.74 -3.52 24.61
C MET A 1 27.38 -2.56 23.60
N ARG A 2 28.63 -2.08 23.81
CA ARG A 2 29.30 -1.14 22.87
C ARG A 2 29.39 -1.69 21.44
N ARG A 3 29.77 -2.99 21.26
CA ARG A 3 29.85 -3.63 19.93
C ARG A 3 28.50 -3.66 19.20
N ALA A 4 27.38 -3.93 19.90
CA ALA A 4 26.05 -3.93 19.29
C ALA A 4 25.63 -2.51 18.83
N ALA A 5 25.92 -1.49 19.62
CA ALA A 5 25.66 -0.09 19.24
C ALA A 5 26.52 0.32 18.02
N LEU A 6 27.80 -0.06 17.99
CA LEU A 6 28.69 0.23 16.86
C LEU A 6 28.19 -0.41 15.56
N ILE A 7 27.82 -1.70 15.60
CA ILE A 7 27.26 -2.41 14.43
C ILE A 7 25.99 -1.72 13.96
N THR A 8 25.10 -1.32 14.89
CA THR A 8 23.85 -0.60 14.56
C THR A 8 24.18 0.74 13.89
N ALA A 9 25.17 1.49 14.37
CA ALA A 9 25.58 2.75 13.79
C ALA A 9 26.16 2.58 12.37
N LEU A 10 27.04 1.59 12.16
CA LEU A 10 27.62 1.29 10.85
C LEU A 10 26.57 0.89 9.82
N CYS A 11 25.62 0.03 10.21
CA CYS A 11 24.48 -0.31 9.36
C CYS A 11 23.63 0.93 9.02
N GLY A 12 23.40 1.80 10.01
CA GLY A 12 22.67 3.05 9.82
C GLY A 12 23.34 4.00 8.85
N VAL A 13 24.66 4.23 8.99
CA VAL A 13 25.43 5.09 8.07
C VAL A 13 25.38 4.56 6.63
N ALA A 14 25.61 3.26 6.43
CA ALA A 14 25.53 2.65 5.12
C ALA A 14 24.15 2.82 4.48
N LEU A 15 23.09 2.61 5.27
CA LEU A 15 21.71 2.76 4.82
C LEU A 15 21.37 4.21 4.48
N VAL A 16 21.83 5.18 5.28
CA VAL A 16 21.65 6.61 5.00
C VAL A 16 22.32 6.97 3.68
N ALA A 17 23.56 6.56 3.46
CA ALA A 17 24.30 6.85 2.22
C ALA A 17 23.55 6.29 0.98
N LEU A 18 23.12 5.03 1.03
CA LEU A 18 22.39 4.39 -0.07
C LEU A 18 21.02 5.04 -0.32
N THR A 19 20.26 5.36 0.74
CA THR A 19 18.95 5.98 0.60
C THR A 19 19.07 7.41 0.06
N TRP A 20 20.06 8.17 0.51
CA TRP A 20 20.33 9.51 -0.05
C TRP A 20 20.75 9.46 -1.52
N ALA A 21 21.54 8.47 -1.90
CA ALA A 21 21.88 8.23 -3.30
C ALA A 21 20.65 7.84 -4.14
N ALA A 22 19.71 7.05 -3.57
CA ALA A 22 18.45 6.74 -4.22
C ALA A 22 17.58 8.00 -4.42
N ILE A 23 17.47 8.87 -3.40
CA ILE A 23 16.76 10.16 -3.50
C ILE A 23 17.40 11.05 -4.56
N ALA A 24 18.73 11.13 -4.59
CA ALA A 24 19.46 11.95 -5.55
C ALA A 24 19.24 11.47 -7.00
N THR A 25 19.29 10.15 -7.23
CA THR A 25 19.05 9.57 -8.56
C THR A 25 17.58 9.67 -8.98
N ALA A 26 16.62 9.61 -8.05
CA ALA A 26 15.19 9.80 -8.35
C ALA A 26 14.90 11.20 -8.94
N ARG A 27 15.65 12.23 -8.52
CA ARG A 27 15.49 13.60 -9.05
C ARG A 27 15.88 13.74 -10.53
N ALA A 28 16.65 12.80 -11.07
CA ALA A 28 17.12 12.81 -12.45
C ALA A 28 16.34 11.82 -13.36
N LEU A 29 15.17 11.34 -12.92
CA LEU A 29 14.31 10.49 -13.76
C LEU A 29 13.79 11.29 -14.98
N PRO A 30 13.58 10.63 -16.15
CA PRO A 30 13.74 9.17 -16.41
C PRO A 30 15.18 8.74 -16.73
N ALA A 31 16.08 9.63 -17.10
CA ALA A 31 17.41 9.30 -17.63
C ALA A 31 18.29 8.42 -16.68
N SER A 32 18.03 8.52 -15.38
CA SER A 32 18.77 7.78 -14.34
C SER A 32 18.10 6.48 -13.89
N LEU A 33 16.99 6.05 -14.49
CA LEU A 33 16.14 4.97 -13.95
C LEU A 33 16.90 3.67 -13.65
N PRO A 34 17.76 3.11 -14.52
CA PRO A 34 18.49 1.88 -14.20
C PRO A 34 19.39 2.04 -12.98
N ARG A 35 20.11 3.17 -12.89
CA ARG A 35 20.97 3.50 -11.75
C ARG A 35 20.14 3.73 -10.48
N HIS A 36 19.01 4.42 -10.61
CA HIS A 36 18.11 4.66 -9.50
C HIS A 36 17.60 3.35 -8.92
N LEU A 37 17.07 2.43 -9.74
CA LEU A 37 16.58 1.14 -9.29
C LEU A 37 17.67 0.32 -8.61
N LEU A 38 18.88 0.30 -9.17
CA LEU A 38 20.03 -0.42 -8.57
C LEU A 38 20.31 0.10 -7.15
N VAL A 39 20.41 1.42 -6.97
CA VAL A 39 20.71 2.03 -5.67
C VAL A 39 19.54 1.86 -4.70
N TYR A 40 18.30 1.96 -5.18
CA TYR A 40 17.11 1.76 -4.35
C TYR A 40 17.03 0.31 -3.84
N LEU A 41 17.28 -0.69 -4.71
CA LEU A 41 17.34 -2.09 -4.33
C LEU A 41 18.50 -2.36 -3.36
N ALA A 42 19.67 -1.75 -3.57
CA ALA A 42 20.81 -1.85 -2.66
C ALA A 42 20.46 -1.28 -1.26
N ALA A 43 19.73 -0.15 -1.20
CA ALA A 43 19.24 0.40 0.06
C ALA A 43 18.24 -0.55 0.74
N GLY A 44 17.31 -1.15 -0.03
CA GLY A 44 16.36 -2.15 0.47
C GLY A 44 17.07 -3.38 1.03
N LEU A 45 18.08 -3.91 0.32
CA LEU A 45 18.86 -5.05 0.79
C LEU A 45 19.69 -4.71 2.05
N ALA A 46 20.30 -3.52 2.08
CA ALA A 46 21.03 -3.05 3.27
C ALA A 46 20.08 -2.94 4.48
N TRP A 47 18.86 -2.43 4.30
CA TRP A 47 17.85 -2.39 5.34
C TRP A 47 17.43 -3.79 5.81
N LEU A 48 17.20 -4.72 4.89
CA LEU A 48 16.83 -6.10 5.21
C LEU A 48 17.94 -6.77 6.04
N VAL A 49 19.19 -6.69 5.58
CA VAL A 49 20.36 -7.25 6.30
C VAL A 49 20.54 -6.57 7.65
N ALA A 50 20.49 -5.24 7.72
CA ALA A 50 20.58 -4.48 8.98
C ALA A 50 19.50 -4.92 9.97
N SER A 51 18.27 -5.10 9.50
CA SER A 51 17.14 -5.56 10.32
C SER A 51 17.41 -6.94 10.92
N LEU A 52 17.84 -7.89 10.10
CA LEU A 52 18.17 -9.24 10.54
C LEU A 52 19.33 -9.27 11.54
N VAL A 53 20.37 -8.48 11.30
CA VAL A 53 21.55 -8.39 12.18
C VAL A 53 21.20 -7.74 13.51
N ILE A 54 20.60 -6.53 13.48
CA ILE A 54 20.36 -5.71 14.68
C ILE A 54 19.40 -6.44 15.63
N LEU A 55 18.37 -7.09 15.11
CA LEU A 55 17.39 -7.80 15.93
C LEU A 55 17.95 -9.07 16.60
N ARG A 56 19.08 -9.61 16.10
CA ARG A 56 19.79 -10.73 16.74
C ARG A 56 20.81 -10.29 17.78
N LEU A 57 21.22 -9.03 17.79
CA LEU A 57 22.16 -8.49 18.78
C LEU A 57 21.50 -8.31 20.14
N PRO A 58 22.28 -8.29 21.24
CA PRO A 58 21.76 -7.89 22.56
C PRO A 58 21.15 -6.50 22.53
N ALA A 59 19.96 -6.35 23.14
CA ALA A 59 19.25 -5.07 23.19
C ALA A 59 19.97 -4.04 24.06
N SER A 60 19.97 -2.78 23.62
CA SER A 60 20.53 -1.66 24.42
C SER A 60 19.77 -0.35 24.14
N ARG A 61 19.79 0.58 25.10
CA ARG A 61 19.23 1.93 24.92
C ARG A 61 19.95 2.70 23.80
N ALA A 62 21.26 2.51 23.66
CA ALA A 62 22.05 3.15 22.63
C ALA A 62 21.56 2.77 21.21
N GLN A 63 21.16 1.52 20.99
CA GLN A 63 20.59 1.12 19.72
C GLN A 63 19.27 1.86 19.40
N LEU A 64 18.40 2.07 20.39
CA LEU A 64 17.14 2.82 20.19
C LEU A 64 17.41 4.28 19.80
N ILE A 65 18.41 4.92 20.43
CA ILE A 65 18.83 6.27 20.08
C ILE A 65 19.36 6.31 18.64
N ILE A 66 20.24 5.37 18.29
CA ILE A 66 20.80 5.27 16.93
C ILE A 66 19.67 5.04 15.92
N ILE A 67 18.71 4.15 16.23
CA ILE A 67 17.55 3.90 15.35
C ILE A 67 16.76 5.20 15.14
N ALA A 68 16.52 5.99 16.18
CA ALA A 68 15.80 7.24 16.06
C ALA A 68 16.58 8.30 15.24
N VAL A 69 17.86 8.46 15.49
CA VAL A 69 18.72 9.41 14.76
C VAL A 69 18.78 9.06 13.27
N VAL A 70 19.03 7.80 12.95
CA VAL A 70 19.08 7.33 11.56
C VAL A 70 17.71 7.48 10.90
N ALA A 71 16.62 7.20 11.59
CA ALA A 71 15.26 7.38 11.05
C ALA A 71 14.99 8.84 10.63
N VAL A 72 15.45 9.81 11.39
CA VAL A 72 15.38 11.24 11.03
C VAL A 72 16.30 11.55 9.86
N ALA A 73 17.55 11.08 9.89
CA ALA A 73 18.52 11.30 8.82
C ALA A 73 18.03 10.77 7.47
N LEU A 74 17.35 9.62 7.44
CA LEU A 74 16.75 9.05 6.23
C LEU A 74 15.64 9.93 5.66
N ARG A 75 14.82 10.56 6.51
CA ARG A 75 13.59 11.27 6.13
C ARG A 75 13.80 12.70 5.68
N VAL A 76 14.72 13.43 6.30
CA VAL A 76 14.90 14.85 6.00
C VAL A 76 15.11 15.13 4.51
N PRO A 77 16.02 14.46 3.80
CA PRO A 77 16.18 14.68 2.35
C PRO A 77 14.96 14.28 1.53
N ALA A 78 14.22 13.23 1.95
CA ALA A 78 13.01 12.79 1.26
C ALA A 78 11.87 13.81 1.40
N TRP A 79 11.67 14.38 2.58
CA TRP A 79 10.66 15.42 2.80
C TRP A 79 10.95 16.69 1.98
N LEU A 80 12.22 17.02 1.77
CA LEU A 80 12.65 18.19 1.00
C LEU A 80 12.70 17.93 -0.51
N ALA A 81 12.73 16.66 -0.93
CA ALA A 81 12.76 16.30 -2.34
C ALA A 81 11.37 16.47 -3.00
N PRO A 82 11.29 16.85 -4.28
CA PRO A 82 10.04 16.79 -5.04
C PRO A 82 9.60 15.33 -5.22
N PRO A 83 8.30 15.06 -5.40
CA PRO A 83 7.80 13.75 -5.82
C PRO A 83 8.41 13.33 -7.16
N ALA A 84 8.76 12.04 -7.31
CA ALA A 84 9.47 11.58 -8.51
C ALA A 84 8.88 10.29 -9.15
N HIS A 85 8.23 9.43 -8.38
CA HIS A 85 7.73 8.14 -8.89
C HIS A 85 6.23 8.15 -9.20
N SER A 86 5.49 9.13 -8.69
CA SER A 86 4.03 9.19 -8.79
C SER A 86 3.55 10.62 -8.90
N ASP A 87 2.48 10.81 -9.68
CA ASP A 87 1.80 12.09 -9.88
C ASP A 87 0.62 12.27 -8.90
N ASP A 88 0.34 11.30 -8.04
CA ASP A 88 -0.81 11.28 -7.15
C ASP A 88 -0.93 12.53 -6.28
N VAL A 89 0.19 13.09 -5.85
CA VAL A 89 0.21 14.30 -5.02
C VAL A 89 -0.43 15.51 -5.70
N TYR A 90 -0.38 15.59 -7.04
CA TYR A 90 -1.04 16.66 -7.79
C TYR A 90 -2.55 16.46 -7.80
N ARG A 91 -2.99 15.20 -7.81
CA ARG A 91 -4.41 14.86 -7.64
C ARG A 91 -4.90 15.24 -6.25
N TYR A 92 -4.16 14.96 -5.18
CA TYR A 92 -4.50 15.35 -3.81
C TYR A 92 -4.64 16.88 -3.68
N ALA A 93 -3.68 17.63 -4.22
CA ALA A 93 -3.72 19.09 -4.21
C ALA A 93 -4.93 19.64 -4.97
N TRP A 94 -5.27 19.02 -6.10
CA TRP A 94 -6.42 19.38 -6.93
C TRP A 94 -7.75 19.11 -6.22
N ASP A 95 -7.98 17.87 -5.74
CA ASP A 95 -9.21 17.51 -5.07
C ASP A 95 -9.44 18.37 -3.81
N GLY A 96 -8.36 18.70 -3.07
CA GLY A 96 -8.43 19.65 -1.97
C GLY A 96 -8.78 21.08 -2.41
N ARG A 97 -8.30 21.55 -3.57
CA ARG A 97 -8.65 22.86 -4.13
C ARG A 97 -10.11 22.93 -4.55
N VAL A 98 -10.62 21.89 -5.23
CA VAL A 98 -12.02 21.78 -5.62
C VAL A 98 -12.94 21.89 -4.41
N GLN A 99 -12.60 21.20 -3.31
CA GLN A 99 -13.37 21.27 -2.09
C GLN A 99 -13.32 22.65 -1.40
N ARG A 100 -12.17 23.30 -1.35
CA ARG A 100 -12.04 24.67 -0.81
C ARG A 100 -12.82 25.71 -1.63
N ALA A 101 -13.11 25.41 -2.90
CA ALA A 101 -14.00 26.20 -3.73
C ALA A 101 -15.51 25.86 -3.51
N GLY A 102 -15.82 25.01 -2.50
CA GLY A 102 -17.20 24.62 -2.18
C GLY A 102 -17.77 23.55 -3.11
N ILE A 103 -16.97 22.91 -3.93
CA ILE A 103 -17.41 21.90 -4.91
C ILE A 103 -17.11 20.51 -4.39
N ASN A 104 -18.10 19.59 -4.46
CA ASN A 104 -17.92 18.20 -4.07
C ASN A 104 -17.04 17.47 -5.11
N PRO A 105 -15.87 16.88 -4.71
CA PRO A 105 -14.88 16.32 -5.63
C PRO A 105 -15.37 15.07 -6.39
N TYR A 106 -16.42 14.41 -5.91
CA TYR A 106 -17.02 13.25 -6.59
C TYR A 106 -17.93 13.62 -7.76
N ARG A 107 -18.26 14.92 -7.95
CA ARG A 107 -19.23 15.34 -8.98
C ARG A 107 -18.61 15.48 -10.35
N PHE A 108 -17.37 15.97 -10.42
CA PHE A 108 -16.72 16.35 -11.66
C PHE A 108 -15.29 15.79 -11.74
N PRO A 109 -14.86 15.29 -12.92
CA PRO A 109 -13.45 14.99 -13.16
C PRO A 109 -12.62 16.28 -13.30
N PRO A 110 -11.30 16.26 -13.13
CA PRO A 110 -10.44 17.44 -13.24
C PRO A 110 -10.52 18.21 -14.57
N ASP A 111 -10.85 17.52 -15.67
CA ASP A 111 -10.97 18.14 -17.00
C ASP A 111 -12.36 18.71 -17.30
N ALA A 112 -13.31 18.57 -16.38
CA ALA A 112 -14.66 19.12 -16.56
C ALA A 112 -14.63 20.65 -16.78
N PRO A 113 -15.43 21.19 -17.70
CA PRO A 113 -15.50 22.63 -17.98
C PRO A 113 -15.87 23.46 -16.74
N GLU A 114 -16.69 22.92 -15.85
CA GLU A 114 -17.15 23.55 -14.59
C GLU A 114 -15.98 23.87 -13.64
N LEU A 115 -14.84 23.16 -13.80
CA LEU A 115 -13.65 23.34 -12.98
C LEU A 115 -12.54 24.14 -13.67
N ALA A 116 -12.81 24.66 -14.88
CA ALA A 116 -11.76 25.33 -15.68
C ALA A 116 -11.08 26.50 -14.96
N ALA A 117 -11.84 27.29 -14.19
CA ALA A 117 -11.32 28.43 -13.42
C ALA A 117 -10.38 28.04 -12.26
N LEU A 118 -10.34 26.77 -11.86
CA LEU A 118 -9.49 26.27 -10.77
C LEU A 118 -8.16 25.71 -11.27
N ARG A 119 -7.96 25.59 -12.59
CA ARG A 119 -6.76 24.97 -13.18
C ARG A 119 -5.53 25.83 -12.97
N ASP A 120 -4.43 25.15 -12.61
CA ASP A 120 -3.08 25.71 -12.44
C ASP A 120 -2.02 24.79 -13.05
N ASP A 121 -0.75 25.12 -12.86
CA ASP A 121 0.36 24.29 -13.36
C ASP A 121 0.35 22.85 -12.79
N GLY A 122 -0.14 22.68 -11.55
CA GLY A 122 -0.33 21.36 -10.92
C GLY A 122 -1.39 20.52 -11.62
N TRP A 123 -2.45 21.16 -12.15
CA TRP A 123 -3.48 20.46 -12.90
C TRP A 123 -2.93 19.78 -14.16
N ALA A 124 -1.99 20.40 -14.85
CA ALA A 124 -1.36 19.82 -16.05
C ALA A 124 -0.59 18.52 -15.74
N ARG A 125 -0.19 18.32 -14.48
CA ARG A 125 0.56 17.15 -14.01
C ARG A 125 -0.33 16.02 -13.50
N ILE A 126 -1.64 16.21 -13.40
CA ILE A 126 -2.58 15.15 -12.98
C ILE A 126 -2.69 14.12 -14.09
N ASN A 127 -2.47 12.84 -13.75
CA ASN A 127 -2.83 11.73 -14.62
C ASN A 127 -4.35 11.46 -14.60
N ASN A 128 -4.88 10.79 -15.62
CA ASN A 128 -6.30 10.39 -15.68
C ASN A 128 -7.30 11.51 -15.34
N ARG A 129 -7.10 12.71 -15.90
CA ARG A 129 -7.92 13.91 -15.65
C ARG A 129 -9.40 13.74 -15.99
N SER A 130 -9.74 12.80 -16.88
CA SER A 130 -11.13 12.47 -17.26
C SER A 130 -11.89 11.65 -16.20
N LEU A 131 -11.21 11.21 -15.13
CA LEU A 131 -11.82 10.40 -14.09
C LEU A 131 -12.06 11.21 -12.82
N PRO A 132 -13.27 11.13 -12.19
CA PRO A 132 -13.50 11.72 -10.88
C PRO A 132 -12.62 11.07 -9.81
N THR A 133 -12.57 11.65 -8.61
CA THR A 133 -11.73 11.11 -7.53
C THR A 133 -12.05 9.66 -7.21
N ILE A 134 -11.02 8.91 -6.81
CA ILE A 134 -11.11 7.53 -6.32
C ILE A 134 -11.03 7.47 -4.78
N TYR A 135 -10.59 8.57 -4.15
CA TYR A 135 -10.24 8.57 -2.74
C TYR A 135 -11.47 8.60 -1.85
N PRO A 136 -11.46 7.82 -0.72
CA PRO A 136 -12.56 7.82 0.24
C PRO A 136 -12.65 9.14 1.04
N PRO A 137 -13.77 9.36 1.75
CA PRO A 137 -14.14 10.65 2.36
C PRO A 137 -13.11 11.29 3.30
N LEU A 138 -12.38 10.51 4.12
CA LEU A 138 -11.39 11.09 5.04
C LEU A 138 -10.11 11.51 4.31
N ALA A 139 -9.73 10.79 3.24
CA ALA A 139 -8.64 11.23 2.37
C ALA A 139 -8.99 12.57 1.73
N GLU A 140 -10.21 12.70 1.20
CA GLU A 140 -10.72 13.93 0.60
C GLU A 140 -10.74 15.09 1.61
N ALA A 141 -11.20 14.85 2.84
CA ALA A 141 -11.16 15.85 3.90
C ALA A 141 -9.72 16.28 4.26
N ALA A 142 -8.77 15.31 4.25
CA ALA A 142 -7.36 15.61 4.48
C ALA A 142 -6.75 16.45 3.34
N PHE A 143 -7.12 16.18 2.08
CA PHE A 143 -6.72 16.99 0.93
C PHE A 143 -7.24 18.42 1.04
N ALA A 144 -8.50 18.60 1.46
CA ALA A 144 -9.09 19.93 1.70
C ALA A 144 -8.38 20.70 2.82
N ALA A 145 -7.93 20.01 3.86
CA ALA A 145 -7.22 20.60 4.99
C ALA A 145 -5.77 21.02 4.67
N ALA A 146 -5.18 20.53 3.57
CA ALA A 146 -3.82 20.84 3.15
C ALA A 146 -3.81 21.87 2.00
N PRO A 147 -3.61 23.17 2.27
CA PRO A 147 -3.70 24.24 1.24
C PRO A 147 -2.51 24.27 0.26
N SER A 148 -1.43 23.55 0.55
CA SER A 148 -0.22 23.52 -0.29
C SER A 148 0.43 22.13 -0.24
N LEU A 149 1.32 21.87 -1.22
CA LEU A 149 2.14 20.65 -1.23
C LEU A 149 2.99 20.53 0.04
N THR A 150 3.52 21.64 0.57
CA THR A 150 4.28 21.61 1.83
C THR A 150 3.40 21.20 3.01
N ALA A 151 2.20 21.78 3.13
CA ALA A 151 1.24 21.40 4.18
C ALA A 151 0.86 19.92 4.07
N TRP A 152 0.65 19.43 2.85
CA TRP A 152 0.39 18.02 2.59
C TRP A 152 1.56 17.13 3.03
N LYS A 153 2.80 17.45 2.64
CA LYS A 153 4.00 16.71 3.07
C LYS A 153 4.18 16.71 4.58
N VAL A 154 3.87 17.81 5.26
CA VAL A 154 3.88 17.86 6.74
C VAL A 154 2.84 16.90 7.32
N MET A 155 1.62 16.88 6.78
CA MET A 155 0.56 15.97 7.24
C MET A 155 0.96 14.50 7.06
N VAL A 156 1.51 14.14 5.91
CA VAL A 156 2.02 12.80 5.63
C VAL A 156 3.20 12.44 6.55
N ALA A 157 4.13 13.38 6.80
CA ALA A 157 5.24 13.19 7.71
C ALA A 157 4.76 12.93 9.16
N LEU A 158 3.73 13.64 9.61
CA LEU A 158 3.10 13.39 10.92
C LEU A 158 2.46 12.00 10.98
N GLY A 159 1.82 11.55 9.91
CA GLY A 159 1.30 10.19 9.80
C GLY A 159 2.39 9.13 9.88
N ASP A 160 3.48 9.28 9.10
CA ASP A 160 4.64 8.38 9.09
C ASP A 160 5.33 8.30 10.46
N LEU A 161 5.62 9.45 11.08
CA LEU A 161 6.20 9.51 12.43
C LEU A 161 5.23 8.97 13.49
N GLY A 162 3.92 9.18 13.28
CA GLY A 162 2.86 8.62 14.11
C GLY A 162 2.89 7.08 14.12
N VAL A 163 3.08 6.43 12.96
CA VAL A 163 3.27 4.98 12.88
C VAL A 163 4.49 4.54 13.68
N ALA A 164 5.64 5.21 13.49
CA ALA A 164 6.87 4.87 14.21
C ALA A 164 6.68 5.00 15.74
N LEU A 165 6.02 6.07 16.20
CA LEU A 165 5.72 6.29 17.61
C LEU A 165 4.77 5.23 18.17
N LEU A 166 3.68 4.92 17.46
CA LEU A 166 2.70 3.91 17.87
C LEU A 166 3.36 2.52 17.97
N LEU A 167 4.22 2.15 17.01
CA LEU A 167 5.00 0.93 17.08
C LEU A 167 5.94 0.92 18.28
N TYR A 168 6.71 2.01 18.49
CA TYR A 168 7.61 2.13 19.64
C TYR A 168 6.88 1.96 20.97
N MET A 169 5.68 2.54 21.10
CA MET A 169 4.84 2.46 22.31
C MET A 169 4.14 1.10 22.47
N GLY A 170 3.88 0.39 21.38
CA GLY A 170 3.12 -0.86 21.38
C GLY A 170 3.96 -2.13 21.37
N LEU A 171 5.22 -2.05 20.96
CA LEU A 171 6.06 -3.24 20.80
C LEU A 171 6.79 -3.60 22.10
N ALA A 172 6.73 -4.89 22.50
CA ALA A 172 7.55 -5.43 23.58
C ALA A 172 9.04 -5.33 23.23
N GLU A 173 9.42 -5.71 22.01
CA GLU A 173 10.76 -5.53 21.46
C GLU A 173 10.80 -4.23 20.64
N ARG A 174 11.06 -3.10 21.32
CA ARG A 174 10.98 -1.75 20.74
C ARG A 174 11.90 -1.53 19.53
N ARG A 175 13.03 -2.27 19.43
CA ARG A 175 13.94 -2.15 18.28
C ARG A 175 13.29 -2.59 16.96
N ARG A 176 12.20 -3.38 16.99
CA ARG A 176 11.46 -3.75 15.79
C ARG A 176 10.81 -2.55 15.08
N VAL A 177 10.76 -1.37 15.73
CA VAL A 177 10.38 -0.13 15.06
C VAL A 177 11.27 0.17 13.85
N LEU A 178 12.50 -0.32 13.82
CA LEU A 178 13.42 -0.16 12.68
C LEU A 178 12.86 -0.76 11.37
N LEU A 179 11.97 -1.77 11.44
CA LEU A 179 11.35 -2.36 10.26
C LEU A 179 10.48 -1.35 9.50
N TRP A 180 9.92 -0.37 10.20
CA TRP A 180 9.25 0.79 9.62
C TRP A 180 10.20 1.97 9.45
N ALA A 181 10.86 2.34 10.56
CA ALA A 181 11.59 3.59 10.67
C ALA A 181 12.82 3.69 9.75
N TRP A 182 13.42 2.56 9.38
CA TRP A 182 14.59 2.49 8.50
C TRP A 182 14.25 2.01 7.08
N SER A 183 13.01 1.67 6.79
CA SER A 183 12.61 1.16 5.48
C SER A 183 12.79 2.22 4.39
N PRO A 184 13.64 1.97 3.36
CA PRO A 184 13.75 2.87 2.21
C PRO A 184 12.43 3.02 1.45
N LEU A 185 11.60 1.96 1.41
CA LEU A 185 10.27 2.01 0.81
C LEU A 185 9.39 3.04 1.51
N VAL A 186 9.33 3.04 2.85
CA VAL A 186 8.59 4.03 3.63
C VAL A 186 9.11 5.44 3.38
N VAL A 187 10.44 5.63 3.37
CA VAL A 187 11.09 6.92 3.14
C VAL A 187 10.76 7.47 1.76
N MET A 188 10.83 6.64 0.72
CA MET A 188 10.56 7.07 -0.65
C MET A 188 9.07 7.30 -0.90
N GLU A 189 8.21 6.36 -0.50
CA GLU A 189 6.79 6.43 -0.81
C GLU A 189 6.04 7.46 0.04
N LEU A 190 6.35 7.55 1.33
CA LEU A 190 5.67 8.48 2.23
C LEU A 190 6.45 9.80 2.39
N GLY A 191 7.78 9.73 2.46
CA GLY A 191 8.60 10.93 2.61
C GLY A 191 8.71 11.73 1.32
N MET A 192 9.16 11.12 0.23
CA MET A 192 9.40 11.82 -1.04
C MET A 192 8.12 11.97 -1.88
N ASN A 193 7.41 10.86 -2.15
CA ASN A 193 6.20 10.85 -3.00
C ASN A 193 4.94 11.31 -2.25
N ALA A 194 4.98 11.38 -0.92
CA ALA A 194 3.92 11.89 -0.06
C ALA A 194 2.56 11.20 -0.26
N HIS A 195 2.57 9.85 -0.39
CA HIS A 195 1.33 9.09 -0.52
C HIS A 195 0.45 9.19 0.74
N VAL A 196 -0.86 9.30 0.51
CA VAL A 196 -1.90 9.39 1.55
C VAL A 196 -1.92 8.19 2.50
N ASP A 197 -1.31 7.08 2.10
CA ASP A 197 -1.20 5.82 2.84
C ASP A 197 -0.65 6.00 4.26
N ALA A 198 0.23 6.98 4.51
CA ALA A 198 0.75 7.28 5.85
C ALA A 198 -0.35 7.51 6.88
N LEU A 199 -1.40 8.26 6.51
CA LEU A 199 -2.53 8.56 7.38
C LEU A 199 -3.35 7.31 7.69
N GLY A 200 -3.64 6.53 6.64
CA GLY A 200 -4.40 5.30 6.79
C GLY A 200 -3.67 4.24 7.62
N VAL A 201 -2.36 4.07 7.39
CA VAL A 201 -1.52 3.13 8.16
C VAL A 201 -1.44 3.56 9.64
N ALA A 202 -1.27 4.86 9.93
CA ALA A 202 -1.27 5.36 11.30
C ALA A 202 -2.57 5.05 12.03
N LEU A 203 -3.71 5.29 11.38
CA LEU A 203 -5.04 4.99 11.94
C LEU A 203 -5.26 3.48 12.12
N LEU A 204 -4.82 2.64 11.16
CA LEU A 204 -4.90 1.19 11.29
C LEU A 204 -4.08 0.67 12.48
N VAL A 205 -2.82 1.12 12.61
CA VAL A 205 -1.95 0.71 13.72
C VAL A 205 -2.52 1.16 15.05
N ALA A 206 -3.02 2.41 15.14
CA ALA A 206 -3.71 2.91 16.33
C ALA A 206 -4.96 2.07 16.67
N GLY A 207 -5.75 1.69 15.66
CA GLY A 207 -6.92 0.82 15.81
C GLY A 207 -6.57 -0.57 16.33
N LEU A 208 -5.52 -1.21 15.79
CA LEU A 208 -5.04 -2.51 16.25
C LEU A 208 -4.51 -2.44 17.68
N LEU A 209 -3.77 -1.38 18.04
CA LEU A 209 -3.32 -1.14 19.42
C LEU A 209 -4.48 -0.90 20.39
N ALA A 210 -5.48 -0.11 20.00
CA ALA A 210 -6.69 0.10 20.80
C ALA A 210 -7.44 -1.22 21.04
N TRP A 211 -7.54 -2.06 20.00
CA TRP A 211 -8.15 -3.39 20.12
C TRP A 211 -7.45 -4.27 21.13
N GLN A 212 -6.12 -4.34 21.08
CA GLN A 212 -5.31 -5.14 22.03
C GLN A 212 -5.44 -4.65 23.47
N ARG A 213 -5.59 -3.33 23.66
CA ARG A 213 -5.85 -2.72 24.98
C ARG A 213 -7.31 -2.86 25.42
N GLY A 214 -8.13 -3.64 24.74
CA GLY A 214 -9.55 -3.86 25.07
C GLY A 214 -10.49 -2.68 24.74
N ARG A 215 -9.98 -1.60 24.11
CA ARG A 215 -10.74 -0.38 23.77
C ARG A 215 -11.51 -0.59 22.45
N SER A 216 -12.50 -1.47 22.47
CA SER A 216 -13.20 -1.95 21.27
C SER A 216 -13.87 -0.83 20.46
N THR A 217 -14.50 0.17 21.13
CA THR A 217 -15.14 1.31 20.46
C THR A 217 -14.12 2.15 19.69
N ALA A 218 -13.02 2.54 20.36
CA ALA A 218 -11.93 3.28 19.71
C ALA A 218 -11.29 2.49 18.57
N ALA A 219 -11.11 1.18 18.74
CA ALA A 219 -10.55 0.31 17.70
C ALA A 219 -11.41 0.31 16.44
N GLY A 220 -12.74 0.12 16.57
CA GLY A 220 -13.66 0.16 15.45
C GLY A 220 -13.69 1.52 14.76
N ALA A 221 -13.73 2.60 15.53
CA ALA A 221 -13.73 3.97 15.01
C ALA A 221 -12.44 4.27 14.20
N LEU A 222 -11.26 3.91 14.75
CA LEU A 222 -9.97 4.12 14.09
C LEU A 222 -9.80 3.28 12.81
N VAL A 223 -10.27 2.04 12.81
CA VAL A 223 -10.24 1.20 11.60
C VAL A 223 -11.20 1.74 10.53
N ALA A 224 -12.38 2.22 10.91
CA ALA A 224 -13.27 2.87 9.95
C ALA A 224 -12.67 4.16 9.38
N ALA A 225 -12.01 4.96 10.20
CA ALA A 225 -11.27 6.13 9.75
C ALA A 225 -10.12 5.73 8.80
N ALA A 226 -9.36 4.66 9.09
CA ALA A 226 -8.35 4.13 8.19
C ALA A 226 -8.95 3.69 6.85
N ALA A 227 -10.10 3.01 6.88
CA ALA A 227 -10.83 2.61 5.68
C ALA A 227 -11.39 3.81 4.89
N ALA A 228 -11.70 4.91 5.57
CA ALA A 228 -12.10 6.17 4.93
C ALA A 228 -10.91 6.98 4.37
N VAL A 229 -9.66 6.55 4.59
CA VAL A 229 -8.48 7.00 3.85
C VAL A 229 -8.23 6.09 2.65
N LYS A 230 -8.30 4.78 2.84
CA LYS A 230 -8.13 3.75 1.81
C LYS A 230 -8.89 2.49 2.22
N LEU A 231 -9.73 1.94 1.36
CA LEU A 231 -10.74 0.94 1.75
C LEU A 231 -10.19 -0.34 2.40
N LEU A 232 -8.98 -0.77 2.02
CA LEU A 232 -8.41 -2.06 2.42
C LEU A 232 -8.39 -2.32 3.95
N PRO A 233 -8.10 -1.36 4.84
CA PRO A 233 -8.11 -1.56 6.29
C PRO A 233 -9.42 -2.09 6.89
N VAL A 234 -10.55 -1.94 6.19
CA VAL A 234 -11.85 -2.45 6.68
C VAL A 234 -11.82 -3.92 7.06
N VAL A 235 -10.95 -4.72 6.42
CA VAL A 235 -10.77 -6.15 6.70
C VAL A 235 -10.38 -6.43 8.16
N ALA A 236 -9.74 -5.48 8.84
CA ALA A 236 -9.38 -5.62 10.25
C ALA A 236 -10.62 -5.79 11.16
N LEU A 237 -11.77 -5.24 10.78
CA LEU A 237 -13.03 -5.41 11.50
C LEU A 237 -13.48 -6.87 11.56
N ALA A 238 -13.16 -7.69 10.55
CA ALA A 238 -13.47 -9.11 10.55
C ALA A 238 -12.77 -9.88 11.70
N GLY A 239 -11.62 -9.38 12.17
CA GLY A 239 -10.93 -9.89 13.35
C GLY A 239 -11.41 -9.28 14.68
N MET A 240 -12.18 -8.17 14.63
CA MET A 240 -12.68 -7.44 15.79
C MET A 240 -14.12 -7.86 16.14
N ARG A 241 -14.27 -9.02 16.76
CA ARG A 241 -15.58 -9.71 16.98
C ARG A 241 -16.40 -9.14 18.14
N ARG A 242 -16.38 -7.82 18.38
CA ARG A 242 -17.16 -7.15 19.42
C ARG A 242 -18.14 -6.16 18.79
N ARG A 243 -19.45 -6.29 19.13
CA ARG A 243 -20.52 -5.41 18.61
C ARG A 243 -20.16 -3.92 18.74
N LYS A 244 -19.57 -3.51 19.87
CA LYS A 244 -19.14 -2.12 20.11
C LYS A 244 -18.17 -1.59 19.04
N ALA A 245 -17.24 -2.44 18.55
CA ALA A 245 -16.31 -2.06 17.49
C ALA A 245 -17.05 -1.86 16.15
N ILE A 246 -17.93 -2.77 15.79
CA ILE A 246 -18.68 -2.71 14.53
C ILE A 246 -19.64 -1.50 14.51
N VAL A 247 -20.35 -1.26 15.62
CA VAL A 247 -21.24 -0.10 15.73
C VAL A 247 -20.45 1.22 15.63
N ALA A 248 -19.34 1.35 16.36
CA ALA A 248 -18.49 2.52 16.28
C ALA A 248 -17.94 2.74 14.86
N ALA A 249 -17.52 1.66 14.18
CA ALA A 249 -17.06 1.71 12.80
C ALA A 249 -18.16 2.21 11.86
N ALA A 250 -19.40 1.71 11.99
CA ALA A 250 -20.53 2.14 11.19
C ALA A 250 -20.85 3.62 11.40
N ILE A 251 -20.88 4.08 12.66
CA ILE A 251 -21.12 5.49 12.99
C ILE A 251 -20.06 6.39 12.35
N VAL A 252 -18.77 6.05 12.49
CA VAL A 252 -17.68 6.85 11.92
C VAL A 252 -17.72 6.83 10.39
N ALA A 253 -17.99 5.69 9.76
CA ALA A 253 -18.11 5.59 8.31
C ALA A 253 -19.24 6.49 7.77
N VAL A 254 -20.41 6.47 8.42
CA VAL A 254 -21.53 7.34 8.05
C VAL A 254 -21.18 8.81 8.28
N ALA A 255 -20.63 9.16 9.44
CA ALA A 255 -20.27 10.54 9.77
C ALA A 255 -19.26 11.13 8.78
N LEU A 256 -18.27 10.35 8.34
CA LEU A 256 -17.26 10.78 7.36
C LEU A 256 -17.83 10.86 5.94
N ALA A 257 -18.81 10.02 5.59
CA ALA A 257 -19.46 10.04 4.28
C ALA A 257 -20.49 11.17 4.14
N LEU A 258 -21.10 11.60 5.24
CA LEU A 258 -22.23 12.54 5.25
C LEU A 258 -21.96 13.87 4.52
N PRO A 259 -20.80 14.54 4.67
CA PRO A 259 -20.49 15.78 3.93
C PRO A 259 -20.51 15.62 2.41
N TYR A 260 -20.27 14.41 1.92
CA TYR A 260 -20.20 14.09 0.49
C TYR A 260 -21.49 13.44 -0.04
N ALA A 261 -22.47 13.18 0.81
CA ALA A 261 -23.69 12.41 0.48
C ALA A 261 -24.49 12.99 -0.70
N ALA A 262 -24.41 14.30 -0.95
CA ALA A 262 -25.04 14.95 -2.11
C ALA A 262 -24.51 14.45 -3.47
N ALA A 263 -23.38 13.75 -3.52
CA ALA A 263 -22.89 13.08 -4.72
C ALA A 263 -23.64 11.76 -5.02
N GLY A 264 -24.38 11.20 -4.04
CA GLY A 264 -25.12 9.94 -4.19
C GLY A 264 -24.24 8.80 -4.67
N PRO A 265 -24.67 8.01 -5.69
CA PRO A 265 -23.88 6.90 -6.22
C PRO A 265 -22.50 7.30 -6.77
N ARG A 266 -22.30 8.58 -7.12
CA ARG A 266 -21.02 9.10 -7.61
C ARG A 266 -19.91 9.09 -6.54
N MET A 267 -20.25 8.89 -5.25
CA MET A 267 -19.27 8.72 -4.18
C MET A 267 -18.34 7.51 -4.37
N SER A 268 -18.70 6.55 -5.22
CA SER A 268 -17.78 5.49 -5.62
C SER A 268 -16.64 6.01 -6.53
N GLY A 269 -16.79 7.22 -7.05
CA GLY A 269 -15.83 7.86 -7.94
C GLY A 269 -15.43 6.96 -9.11
N SER A 270 -14.15 6.95 -9.41
CA SER A 270 -13.56 6.09 -10.45
C SER A 270 -13.14 4.70 -9.96
N LEU A 271 -13.53 4.28 -8.74
CA LEU A 271 -13.13 2.97 -8.19
C LEU A 271 -13.55 1.81 -9.09
N GLY A 272 -14.77 1.86 -9.64
CA GLY A 272 -15.25 0.85 -10.57
C GLY A 272 -14.41 0.76 -11.85
N GLU A 273 -14.02 1.92 -12.39
CA GLU A 273 -13.16 2.02 -13.57
C GLU A 273 -11.75 1.49 -13.28
N TYR A 274 -11.16 1.96 -12.18
CA TYR A 274 -9.85 1.52 -11.71
C TYR A 274 -9.83 -0.01 -11.52
N SER A 275 -10.82 -0.56 -10.82
CA SER A 275 -10.87 -1.99 -10.51
C SER A 275 -11.02 -2.88 -11.76
N ARG A 276 -11.55 -2.36 -12.87
CA ARG A 276 -11.72 -3.11 -14.12
C ARG A 276 -10.57 -2.96 -15.11
N ARG A 277 -9.89 -1.80 -15.16
CA ARG A 277 -8.94 -1.48 -16.23
C ARG A 277 -7.48 -1.49 -15.80
N TRP A 278 -7.17 -1.10 -14.55
CA TRP A 278 -5.77 -1.01 -14.15
C TRP A 278 -5.14 -2.38 -14.04
N ARG A 279 -3.97 -2.48 -14.66
CA ARG A 279 -3.13 -3.67 -14.62
C ARG A 279 -1.66 -3.24 -14.67
N VAL A 280 -0.97 -3.36 -13.52
CA VAL A 280 0.40 -2.89 -13.31
C VAL A 280 1.05 -3.80 -12.28
N ASN A 281 2.21 -4.37 -12.60
CA ASN A 281 2.98 -5.21 -11.69
C ASN A 281 2.15 -6.35 -11.05
N ASP A 282 1.39 -7.06 -11.86
CA ASP A 282 0.27 -7.92 -11.51
C ASP A 282 0.64 -9.38 -11.11
N GLY A 283 1.71 -9.61 -10.43
CA GLY A 283 2.19 -10.84 -9.78
C GLY A 283 1.37 -12.13 -9.99
N ALA A 284 0.74 -12.64 -8.93
CA ALA A 284 -0.09 -13.83 -9.00
C ALA A 284 -1.34 -13.63 -9.87
N PHE A 285 -1.83 -12.38 -10.00
CA PHE A 285 -2.94 -12.08 -10.90
C PHE A 285 -2.58 -12.38 -12.36
N ALA A 286 -1.32 -12.19 -12.78
CA ALA A 286 -0.89 -12.54 -14.14
C ALA A 286 -1.11 -14.02 -14.47
N VAL A 287 -0.90 -14.90 -13.49
CA VAL A 287 -1.13 -16.34 -13.64
C VAL A 287 -2.63 -16.63 -13.80
N LEU A 288 -3.46 -16.00 -12.98
CA LEU A 288 -4.92 -16.12 -13.06
C LEU A 288 -5.42 -15.62 -14.43
N TYR A 289 -4.89 -14.47 -14.87
CA TYR A 289 -5.25 -13.92 -16.17
C TYR A 289 -4.84 -14.83 -17.34
N ALA A 290 -3.60 -15.31 -17.37
CA ALA A 290 -3.14 -16.21 -18.43
C ALA A 290 -3.95 -17.53 -18.47
N THR A 291 -4.37 -18.02 -17.29
CA THR A 291 -5.25 -19.20 -17.21
C THR A 291 -6.65 -18.89 -17.76
N ALA A 292 -7.23 -17.76 -17.37
CA ALA A 292 -8.54 -17.33 -17.87
C ALA A 292 -8.50 -17.07 -19.39
N GLU A 293 -7.43 -16.44 -19.89
CA GLU A 293 -7.24 -16.18 -21.33
C GLU A 293 -7.21 -17.47 -22.14
N ARG A 294 -6.49 -18.50 -21.67
CA ARG A 294 -6.49 -19.83 -22.31
C ARG A 294 -7.87 -20.46 -22.31
N LEU A 295 -8.61 -20.40 -21.21
CA LEU A 295 -9.97 -20.91 -21.12
C LEU A 295 -10.92 -20.20 -22.09
N VAL A 296 -10.86 -18.88 -22.14
CA VAL A 296 -11.70 -18.05 -23.02
C VAL A 296 -11.38 -18.33 -24.50
N ALA A 297 -10.09 -18.51 -24.85
CA ALA A 297 -9.68 -18.83 -26.22
C ALA A 297 -10.25 -20.16 -26.75
N HIS A 298 -10.55 -21.13 -25.85
CA HIS A 298 -11.15 -22.42 -26.21
C HIS A 298 -12.68 -22.40 -26.20
N THR A 299 -13.30 -21.22 -26.03
CA THR A 299 -14.75 -21.04 -25.97
C THR A 299 -15.26 -20.24 -27.18
N ARG A 300 -16.57 -19.99 -27.21
CA ARG A 300 -17.20 -19.10 -28.20
C ARG A 300 -16.71 -17.66 -28.18
N PHE A 301 -15.97 -17.26 -27.14
CA PHE A 301 -15.37 -15.93 -27.00
C PHE A 301 -14.03 -15.76 -27.73
N ALA A 302 -13.60 -16.73 -28.56
CA ALA A 302 -12.39 -16.59 -29.37
C ALA A 302 -12.46 -15.40 -30.36
N ALA A 303 -13.68 -14.97 -30.73
CA ALA A 303 -13.94 -13.75 -31.49
C ALA A 303 -14.74 -12.75 -30.66
N ARG A 304 -14.94 -11.54 -31.16
CA ARG A 304 -15.84 -10.56 -30.57
C ARG A 304 -17.22 -11.17 -30.36
N TYR A 305 -17.76 -10.95 -29.15
CA TYR A 305 -19.12 -11.35 -28.82
C TYR A 305 -20.04 -10.13 -28.88
N ASP A 306 -21.07 -10.19 -29.73
CA ASP A 306 -22.09 -9.15 -29.79
C ASP A 306 -23.03 -9.29 -28.62
N MET A 307 -23.14 -8.18 -27.86
CA MET A 307 -23.95 -8.06 -26.66
C MET A 307 -25.07 -7.02 -26.84
N ALA A 308 -25.51 -6.75 -28.07
CA ALA A 308 -26.54 -5.74 -28.34
C ALA A 308 -27.82 -5.99 -27.53
N ASP A 309 -28.17 -7.25 -27.24
CA ASP A 309 -29.30 -7.64 -26.41
C ASP A 309 -29.02 -7.47 -24.89
N SER A 310 -27.76 -7.25 -24.50
CA SER A 310 -27.36 -7.15 -23.09
C SER A 310 -26.26 -6.11 -22.87
N PRO A 311 -26.46 -4.83 -23.24
CA PRO A 311 -25.42 -3.79 -23.17
C PRO A 311 -24.98 -3.51 -21.72
N ARG A 312 -25.89 -3.72 -20.74
CA ARG A 312 -25.54 -3.60 -19.32
C ARG A 312 -24.51 -4.65 -18.88
N LEU A 313 -24.61 -5.89 -19.40
CA LEU A 313 -23.65 -6.94 -19.11
C LEU A 313 -22.30 -6.63 -19.78
N ALA A 314 -22.30 -6.17 -21.04
CA ALA A 314 -21.10 -5.74 -21.72
C ALA A 314 -20.37 -4.65 -20.94
N ARG A 315 -21.10 -3.62 -20.49
CA ARG A 315 -20.57 -2.54 -19.65
C ARG A 315 -20.07 -3.06 -18.31
N PHE A 316 -20.78 -3.98 -17.67
CA PHE A 316 -20.37 -4.57 -16.39
C PHE A 316 -19.04 -5.32 -16.51
N VAL A 317 -18.84 -6.10 -17.56
CA VAL A 317 -17.63 -6.90 -17.81
C VAL A 317 -16.47 -6.01 -18.26
N SER A 318 -16.67 -5.17 -19.29
CA SER A 318 -15.59 -4.39 -19.91
C SER A 318 -15.32 -3.06 -19.23
N GLY A 319 -16.28 -2.52 -18.50
CA GLY A 319 -16.25 -1.14 -18.00
C GLY A 319 -16.41 -0.08 -19.08
N ARG A 320 -16.76 -0.47 -20.30
CA ARG A 320 -16.92 0.43 -21.46
C ARG A 320 -18.37 0.46 -21.92
N ASP A 321 -18.81 1.63 -22.39
CA ASP A 321 -20.15 1.80 -22.95
C ASP A 321 -20.14 1.37 -24.42
N ARG A 322 -20.34 0.07 -24.64
CA ARG A 322 -20.41 -0.56 -25.95
C ARG A 322 -21.09 -1.92 -25.86
N ASP A 323 -21.59 -2.40 -26.97
CA ASP A 323 -22.37 -3.63 -27.09
C ASP A 323 -21.50 -4.88 -27.44
N THR A 324 -20.18 -4.74 -27.42
CA THR A 324 -19.29 -5.85 -27.78
C THR A 324 -18.30 -6.15 -26.68
N LEU A 325 -18.04 -7.44 -26.44
CA LEU A 325 -16.99 -7.93 -25.57
C LEU A 325 -15.85 -8.54 -26.37
N PHE A 326 -14.61 -8.29 -25.90
CA PHE A 326 -13.43 -8.95 -26.43
C PHE A 326 -12.97 -10.06 -25.49
N PRO A 327 -12.29 -11.10 -26.01
CA PRO A 327 -11.81 -12.24 -25.21
C PRO A 327 -10.91 -11.81 -24.03
N ASP A 328 -10.04 -10.83 -24.24
CA ASP A 328 -9.15 -10.28 -23.21
C ASP A 328 -9.92 -9.59 -22.08
N GLU A 329 -11.03 -8.92 -22.37
CA GLU A 329 -11.89 -8.29 -21.37
C GLU A 329 -12.61 -9.34 -20.51
N VAL A 330 -13.12 -10.40 -21.16
CA VAL A 330 -13.75 -11.53 -20.48
C VAL A 330 -12.72 -12.26 -19.61
N ALA A 331 -11.53 -12.53 -20.13
CA ALA A 331 -10.43 -13.14 -19.38
C ALA A 331 -10.03 -12.30 -18.17
N SER A 332 -9.94 -10.99 -18.37
CA SER A 332 -9.64 -10.03 -17.31
C SER A 332 -10.71 -10.01 -16.21
N PHE A 333 -11.98 -10.06 -16.59
CA PHE A 333 -13.09 -10.15 -15.65
C PHE A 333 -13.08 -11.47 -14.86
N VAL A 334 -12.92 -12.60 -15.54
CA VAL A 334 -12.84 -13.94 -14.91
C VAL A 334 -11.68 -14.00 -13.92
N ALA A 335 -10.50 -13.51 -14.30
CA ALA A 335 -9.33 -13.47 -13.43
C ALA A 335 -9.59 -12.64 -12.16
N ARG A 336 -10.30 -11.51 -12.26
CA ARG A 336 -10.69 -10.67 -11.11
C ARG A 336 -11.70 -11.37 -10.20
N VAL A 337 -12.65 -12.09 -10.76
CA VAL A 337 -13.58 -12.90 -9.98
C VAL A 337 -12.82 -13.98 -9.19
N TRP A 338 -11.89 -14.69 -9.83
CA TRP A 338 -11.06 -15.68 -9.13
C TRP A 338 -10.18 -15.05 -8.05
N ALA A 339 -9.51 -13.94 -8.34
CA ALA A 339 -8.71 -13.22 -7.36
C ALA A 339 -9.57 -12.77 -6.15
N GLY A 340 -10.76 -12.25 -6.41
CA GLY A 340 -11.72 -11.88 -5.36
C GLY A 340 -12.19 -13.09 -4.55
N ALA A 341 -12.49 -14.22 -5.20
CA ALA A 341 -12.89 -15.45 -4.52
C ALA A 341 -11.76 -16.00 -3.63
N ILE A 342 -10.51 -16.02 -4.12
CA ILE A 342 -9.35 -16.44 -3.33
C ILE A 342 -9.14 -15.49 -2.15
N PHE A 343 -9.22 -14.18 -2.36
CA PHE A 343 -9.13 -13.19 -1.29
C PHE A 343 -10.17 -13.44 -0.20
N LEU A 344 -11.44 -13.59 -0.59
CA LEU A 344 -12.53 -13.88 0.36
C LEU A 344 -12.33 -15.22 1.08
N ALA A 345 -11.82 -16.25 0.39
CA ALA A 345 -11.49 -17.54 1.00
C ALA A 345 -10.39 -17.42 2.06
N VAL A 346 -9.35 -16.61 1.80
CA VAL A 346 -8.28 -16.33 2.79
C VAL A 346 -8.85 -15.62 4.01
N VAL A 347 -9.69 -14.60 3.83
CA VAL A 347 -10.34 -13.88 4.94
C VAL A 347 -11.26 -14.81 5.72
N ALA A 348 -12.10 -15.59 5.03
CA ALA A 348 -13.02 -16.55 5.66
C ALA A 348 -12.25 -17.63 6.43
N TRP A 349 -11.17 -18.16 5.87
CA TRP A 349 -10.29 -19.12 6.54
C TRP A 349 -9.66 -18.52 7.81
N ALA A 350 -9.13 -17.29 7.74
CA ALA A 350 -8.56 -16.60 8.89
C ALA A 350 -9.63 -16.35 9.99
N MET A 351 -10.86 -16.02 9.58
CA MET A 351 -12.01 -15.89 10.50
C MET A 351 -12.37 -17.20 11.14
N TRP A 352 -12.45 -18.27 10.36
CA TRP A 352 -12.74 -19.63 10.85
C TRP A 352 -11.68 -20.11 11.84
N ARG A 353 -10.39 -19.88 11.52
CA ARG A 353 -9.26 -20.15 12.42
C ARG A 353 -9.22 -19.24 13.66
N ARG A 354 -10.16 -18.30 13.78
CA ARG A 354 -10.19 -17.31 14.86
C ARG A 354 -8.87 -16.55 15.02
N ALA A 355 -8.23 -16.22 13.90
CA ALA A 355 -6.97 -15.48 13.91
C ALA A 355 -7.10 -14.16 14.68
N PRO A 356 -6.09 -13.74 15.45
CA PRO A 356 -6.05 -12.42 16.07
C PRO A 356 -6.20 -11.33 15.00
N ALA A 357 -6.80 -10.17 15.35
CA ALA A 357 -7.10 -9.11 14.40
C ALA A 357 -5.88 -8.69 13.55
N ALA A 358 -4.70 -8.54 14.15
CA ALA A 358 -3.48 -8.21 13.42
C ALA A 358 -3.07 -9.29 12.40
N ARG A 359 -3.22 -10.58 12.75
CA ARG A 359 -2.91 -11.69 11.84
C ARG A 359 -3.92 -11.84 10.71
N LEU A 360 -5.20 -11.63 11.00
CA LEU A 360 -6.23 -11.59 9.97
C LEU A 360 -5.99 -10.43 9.01
N THR A 361 -5.65 -9.24 9.54
CA THR A 361 -5.32 -8.06 8.74
C THR A 361 -4.10 -8.32 7.85
N GLU A 362 -3.05 -8.92 8.38
CA GLU A 362 -1.87 -9.31 7.61
C GLU A 362 -2.22 -10.28 6.48
N ALA A 363 -2.97 -11.34 6.78
CA ALA A 363 -3.37 -12.34 5.79
C ALA A 363 -4.21 -11.71 4.67
N ALA A 364 -5.15 -10.81 5.03
CA ALA A 364 -6.01 -10.13 4.06
C ALA A 364 -5.21 -9.12 3.21
N ILE A 365 -4.38 -8.25 3.82
CA ILE A 365 -3.57 -7.29 3.07
C ILE A 365 -2.53 -8.02 2.21
N GLY A 366 -1.90 -9.08 2.72
CA GLY A 366 -0.97 -9.90 1.97
C GLY A 366 -1.63 -10.60 0.77
N ALA A 367 -2.83 -11.18 0.96
CA ALA A 367 -3.60 -11.75 -0.14
C ALA A 367 -3.98 -10.69 -1.18
N PHE A 368 -4.41 -9.49 -0.76
CA PHE A 368 -4.68 -8.39 -1.66
C PHE A 368 -3.45 -7.99 -2.47
N VAL A 369 -2.30 -7.81 -1.83
CA VAL A 369 -1.04 -7.41 -2.48
C VAL A 369 -0.57 -8.45 -3.49
N LEU A 370 -0.75 -9.74 -3.22
CA LEU A 370 -0.38 -10.82 -4.16
C LEU A 370 -1.37 -10.98 -5.31
N LEU A 371 -2.66 -10.70 -5.09
CA LEU A 371 -3.75 -10.99 -6.02
C LEU A 371 -4.24 -9.73 -6.78
N THR A 372 -3.81 -8.52 -6.39
CA THR A 372 -4.25 -7.31 -7.07
C THR A 372 -3.76 -7.29 -8.52
N PRO A 373 -4.62 -6.87 -9.47
CA PRO A 373 -4.16 -6.62 -10.84
C PRO A 373 -3.25 -5.40 -10.97
N ALA A 374 -3.23 -4.53 -9.96
CA ALA A 374 -2.40 -3.33 -9.95
C ALA A 374 -1.68 -3.20 -8.59
N LEU A 375 -0.46 -3.71 -8.52
CA LEU A 375 0.40 -3.56 -7.36
C LEU A 375 1.30 -2.34 -7.51
N HIS A 376 1.01 -1.32 -6.72
CA HIS A 376 1.89 -0.17 -6.58
C HIS A 376 2.81 -0.33 -5.35
N PRO A 377 4.06 0.17 -5.39
CA PRO A 377 5.01 0.01 -4.28
C PRO A 377 4.49 0.49 -2.92
N TRP A 378 3.72 1.59 -2.89
CA TRP A 378 3.14 2.12 -1.64
C TRP A 378 2.06 1.23 -1.02
N TYR A 379 1.52 0.23 -1.72
CA TYR A 379 0.59 -0.74 -1.11
C TYR A 379 1.31 -1.68 -0.13
N VAL A 380 2.61 -1.93 -0.35
CA VAL A 380 3.39 -2.83 0.49
C VAL A 380 3.72 -2.21 1.85
N VAL A 381 3.71 -0.86 1.98
CA VAL A 381 3.97 -0.20 3.27
C VAL A 381 2.96 -0.61 4.36
N TRP A 382 1.75 -1.01 3.98
CA TRP A 382 0.71 -1.46 4.91
C TRP A 382 1.07 -2.76 5.64
N LEU A 383 1.95 -3.58 5.07
CA LEU A 383 2.42 -4.84 5.68
C LEU A 383 3.51 -4.62 6.72
N LEU A 384 4.34 -3.58 6.59
CA LEU A 384 5.51 -3.40 7.44
C LEU A 384 5.21 -3.27 8.95
N PRO A 385 4.20 -2.48 9.39
CA PRO A 385 3.83 -2.46 10.80
C PRO A 385 3.29 -3.82 11.27
N LEU A 386 2.64 -4.59 10.41
CA LEU A 386 2.14 -5.93 10.75
C LEU A 386 3.30 -6.92 10.92
N VAL A 387 4.37 -6.82 10.11
CA VAL A 387 5.62 -7.55 10.33
C VAL A 387 6.26 -7.14 11.66
N ALA A 388 6.29 -5.83 11.96
CA ALA A 388 6.85 -5.35 13.22
C ALA A 388 6.16 -5.96 14.45
N VAL A 389 4.84 -6.20 14.38
CA VAL A 389 4.06 -6.82 15.47
C VAL A 389 4.05 -8.35 15.44
N GLY A 390 4.91 -8.96 14.64
CA GLY A 390 5.07 -10.42 14.59
C GLY A 390 4.49 -11.09 13.36
N GLY A 391 4.17 -10.36 12.30
CA GLY A 391 3.81 -10.87 10.98
C GLY A 391 4.96 -11.59 10.28
N SER A 392 4.66 -12.18 9.13
CA SER A 392 5.65 -12.92 8.34
C SER A 392 6.80 -12.02 7.86
N PRO A 393 8.06 -12.41 8.09
CA PRO A 393 9.22 -11.66 7.57
C PRO A 393 9.34 -11.71 6.05
N ALA A 394 8.62 -12.60 5.38
CA ALA A 394 8.59 -12.67 3.91
C ALA A 394 8.15 -11.35 3.26
N TRP A 395 7.32 -10.55 3.92
CA TRP A 395 6.91 -9.23 3.43
C TRP A 395 8.05 -8.22 3.39
N LEU A 396 9.15 -8.43 4.13
CA LEU A 396 10.37 -7.61 4.01
C LEU A 396 11.07 -7.87 2.67
N VAL A 397 11.00 -9.09 2.14
CA VAL A 397 11.52 -9.43 0.81
C VAL A 397 10.75 -8.65 -0.26
N LEU A 398 9.41 -8.67 -0.19
CA LEU A 398 8.59 -7.90 -1.11
C LEU A 398 8.87 -6.39 -1.01
N ALA A 399 8.94 -5.85 0.22
CA ALA A 399 9.25 -4.44 0.45
C ALA A 399 10.63 -4.01 -0.09
N THR A 400 11.58 -4.95 -0.16
CA THR A 400 12.89 -4.74 -0.76
C THR A 400 12.82 -4.72 -2.29
N LEU A 401 12.01 -5.59 -2.89
CA LEU A 401 12.00 -5.83 -4.34
C LEU A 401 10.93 -5.02 -5.09
N VAL A 402 9.84 -4.62 -4.44
CA VAL A 402 8.71 -3.93 -5.10
C VAL A 402 9.10 -2.64 -5.84
N PRO A 403 10.22 -1.92 -5.54
CA PRO A 403 10.69 -0.84 -6.39
C PRO A 403 10.98 -1.24 -7.84
N LEU A 404 11.17 -2.52 -8.15
CA LEU A 404 11.25 -3.02 -9.53
C LEU A 404 10.00 -2.71 -10.34
N GLY A 405 8.84 -2.58 -9.70
CA GLY A 405 7.59 -2.14 -10.31
C GLY A 405 7.65 -0.74 -10.94
N TYR A 406 8.71 0.04 -10.66
CA TYR A 406 8.99 1.30 -11.36
C TYR A 406 9.75 1.14 -12.68
N ARG A 407 10.17 -0.09 -13.05
CA ARG A 407 10.92 -0.34 -14.30
C ARG A 407 10.23 0.21 -15.56
N PRO A 408 8.89 0.23 -15.67
CA PRO A 408 8.20 0.80 -16.83
C PRO A 408 8.25 2.32 -16.95
N LEU A 409 8.69 3.06 -15.91
CA LEU A 409 8.68 4.53 -15.92
C LEU A 409 9.53 5.15 -17.03
N ASP A 410 10.61 4.50 -17.48
CA ASP A 410 11.43 5.03 -18.58
C ASP A 410 10.65 5.12 -19.89
N GLY A 411 9.92 4.07 -20.26
CA GLY A 411 9.05 4.07 -21.42
C GLY A 411 7.89 5.05 -21.27
N TRP A 412 7.23 5.05 -20.12
CA TRP A 412 6.09 5.94 -19.84
C TRP A 412 6.47 7.43 -19.88
N LEU A 413 7.54 7.80 -19.18
CA LEU A 413 7.99 9.20 -19.10
C LEU A 413 8.60 9.70 -20.44
N ALA A 414 9.03 8.78 -21.30
CA ALA A 414 9.44 9.10 -22.67
C ALA A 414 8.27 9.22 -23.66
N GLY A 415 7.02 9.22 -23.18
CA GLY A 415 5.82 9.32 -24.04
C GLY A 415 5.40 7.99 -24.69
N GLY A 416 5.99 6.88 -24.26
CA GLY A 416 5.67 5.53 -24.72
C GLY A 416 4.56 4.86 -23.93
N THR A 417 4.46 3.54 -24.06
CA THR A 417 3.48 2.71 -23.36
C THR A 417 4.06 2.14 -22.07
N TRP A 418 3.18 1.94 -21.09
CA TRP A 418 3.53 1.19 -19.88
C TRP A 418 3.71 -0.29 -20.21
N HIS A 419 4.89 -0.83 -19.96
CA HIS A 419 5.18 -2.24 -20.18
C HIS A 419 5.91 -2.84 -18.99
N ASP A 420 5.23 -3.77 -18.29
CA ASP A 420 5.80 -4.49 -17.13
C ASP A 420 6.62 -5.70 -17.61
N PRO A 421 7.96 -5.71 -17.45
CA PRO A 421 8.76 -6.87 -17.80
C PRO A 421 8.41 -8.09 -16.93
N VAL A 422 8.31 -9.26 -17.55
CA VAL A 422 7.96 -10.50 -16.81
C VAL A 422 8.97 -10.81 -15.71
N TRP A 423 10.26 -10.55 -15.94
CA TRP A 423 11.32 -10.87 -14.99
C TRP A 423 11.24 -10.06 -13.69
N THR A 424 10.78 -8.79 -13.72
CA THR A 424 10.60 -7.97 -12.52
C THR A 424 9.55 -8.59 -11.62
N ARG A 425 8.39 -8.91 -12.19
CA ARG A 425 7.28 -9.56 -11.48
C ARG A 425 7.66 -10.94 -10.95
N ALA A 426 8.42 -11.73 -11.74
CA ALA A 426 8.90 -13.04 -11.32
C ALA A 426 9.85 -12.95 -10.12
N LEU A 427 10.75 -11.96 -10.08
CA LEU A 427 11.64 -11.74 -8.94
C LEU A 427 10.85 -11.29 -7.71
N GLU A 428 10.03 -10.24 -7.82
CA GLU A 428 9.28 -9.67 -6.69
C GLU A 428 8.37 -10.73 -6.05
N HIS A 429 7.49 -11.30 -6.84
CA HIS A 429 6.47 -12.22 -6.34
C HIS A 429 7.05 -13.63 -6.10
N GLY A 430 7.93 -14.12 -6.98
CA GLY A 430 8.53 -15.46 -6.85
C GLY A 430 9.36 -15.59 -5.57
N LEU A 431 10.28 -14.66 -5.32
CA LEU A 431 11.09 -14.70 -4.09
C LEU A 431 10.23 -14.47 -2.83
N THR A 432 9.19 -13.64 -2.91
CA THR A 432 8.24 -13.44 -1.81
C THR A 432 7.47 -14.72 -1.50
N LEU A 433 6.97 -15.43 -2.52
CA LEU A 433 6.26 -16.70 -2.32
C LEU A 433 7.17 -17.78 -1.75
N VAL A 434 8.43 -17.86 -2.21
CA VAL A 434 9.43 -18.77 -1.63
C VAL A 434 9.67 -18.42 -0.16
N ALA A 435 9.83 -17.13 0.17
CA ALA A 435 10.02 -16.70 1.57
C ALA A 435 8.79 -17.01 2.43
N LEU A 436 7.56 -16.83 1.93
CA LEU A 436 6.33 -17.21 2.62
C LEU A 436 6.23 -18.73 2.84
N ALA A 437 6.64 -19.53 1.86
CA ALA A 437 6.68 -20.98 1.99
C ALA A 437 7.68 -21.44 3.06
N ILE A 438 8.88 -20.84 3.08
CA ILE A 438 9.91 -21.11 4.10
C ILE A 438 9.41 -20.73 5.49
N ASP A 439 8.83 -19.53 5.65
CA ASP A 439 8.29 -19.05 6.94
C ASP A 439 7.19 -19.98 7.46
N ARG A 440 6.28 -20.43 6.58
CA ARG A 440 5.24 -21.41 6.95
C ARG A 440 5.79 -22.78 7.29
N TRP A 441 6.77 -23.25 6.55
CA TRP A 441 7.43 -24.52 6.81
C TRP A 441 8.13 -24.53 8.18
N GLN A 442 8.88 -23.46 8.50
CA GLN A 442 9.50 -23.26 9.82
C GLN A 442 8.45 -23.22 10.95
N ALA A 443 7.31 -22.55 10.71
CA ALA A 443 6.23 -22.46 11.69
C ALA A 443 5.48 -23.78 11.91
N SER A 444 5.51 -24.72 10.95
CA SER A 444 4.84 -26.04 11.06
C SER A 444 5.61 -27.07 11.91
N GLY A 445 6.84 -26.75 12.34
CA GLY A 445 7.66 -27.63 13.19
C GLY A 445 8.21 -28.88 12.48
N ILE A 446 8.12 -28.97 11.16
CA ILE A 446 8.58 -30.11 10.35
C ILE A 446 10.11 -30.14 10.20
N ILE A 447 10.81 -29.04 10.52
CA ILE A 447 12.27 -29.04 10.63
C ILE A 447 12.72 -29.14 12.07
N VAL A 448 13.30 -30.27 12.32
CA VAL A 448 14.35 -30.63 13.27
C VAL A 448 14.99 -29.44 14.01
N LYS A 449 14.91 -29.54 15.33
CA LYS A 449 15.70 -28.84 16.33
C LYS A 449 17.16 -28.66 15.91
N PHE A 450 17.48 -27.48 15.43
CA PHE A 450 18.83 -26.95 15.52
C PHE A 450 18.80 -25.72 16.44
N GLY A 451 19.17 -25.97 17.72
CA GLY A 451 19.33 -24.91 18.72
C GLY A 451 18.01 -24.47 19.37
N GLU A 452 17.73 -25.06 20.52
CA GLU A 452 16.63 -24.67 21.40
C GLU A 452 16.73 -23.20 21.78
N THR A 453 15.90 -22.38 21.15
CA THR A 453 15.28 -21.23 21.79
C THR A 453 13.79 -21.40 21.58
N GLU A 454 13.04 -21.54 22.67
CA GLU A 454 11.58 -21.62 22.65
C GLU A 454 10.99 -20.61 21.63
N PRO A 455 9.90 -20.98 20.90
CA PRO A 455 9.17 -20.03 20.08
C PRO A 455 8.63 -18.96 21.04
N ARG A 456 9.33 -17.83 21.17
CA ARG A 456 8.88 -16.67 21.94
C ARG A 456 7.54 -16.27 21.35
N ARG A 457 6.46 -16.59 22.04
CA ARG A 457 5.12 -16.07 21.78
C ARG A 457 5.22 -14.56 21.88
N TRP A 458 5.31 -13.90 20.72
CA TRP A 458 5.34 -12.46 20.65
C TRP A 458 3.99 -11.93 21.12
N ARG A 459 3.99 -11.32 22.28
CA ARG A 459 2.86 -10.57 22.82
C ARG A 459 3.21 -9.09 22.73
N TRP A 460 2.23 -8.31 22.36
CA TRP A 460 2.23 -6.91 22.72
C TRP A 460 2.20 -6.87 24.26
N SER A 461 3.04 -6.09 24.89
CA SER A 461 2.99 -5.80 26.34
C SER A 461 1.95 -4.74 26.63
#